data_ae5a5c0904f28e92b70d9cafbaece360
#
_entry.id   ae5a5c0904f28e92b70d9cafbaece360
#
_cell.length_a   1.000
_cell.length_b   1.000
_cell.length_c   1.000
_cell.angle_alpha   90.00
_cell.angle_beta   90.00
_cell.angle_gamma   90.00
#
_symmetry.space_group_name_H-M   'P 1'
#
loop_
_entity.id
_entity.type
_entity.pdbx_description
1 polymer ?
#
loop_
_entity_poly.entity_id
_entity_poly.type
_entity_poly.pdbx_seq_one_letter_code
_entity_poly.pdbx_strand_id
1 'polypeptide(L)'
;MTRLPFALNHMAAPGLPLDRFFALAKALGIGSVEIRNDLAGNAILDGTPAAEVKAAAQAQGMTIISINALQRFNEWNDIRASEARDLIAYAHDCGARALVLVPVNDGSGRADGERQANLRTALKALQPMLAQAGIIGLVEPLGFSVCSLSSKREAAEAIGELGFTDTFRLVHDTFHHHLAGEPELFPDLTGLVHISGVSDPVVTVA
;
A
#
# COMPACT_ATOMS: atom_id res chain seq x y z
N MET A 1 12.22 10.11 25.36
CA MET A 1 11.43 10.39 24.13
C MET A 1 11.41 9.14 23.30
N THR A 2 10.26 8.56 23.04
CA THR A 2 10.11 7.42 22.13
C THR A 2 10.42 7.91 20.71
N ARG A 3 11.44 7.34 20.07
CA ARG A 3 11.78 7.69 18.69
C ARG A 3 10.67 7.16 17.79
N LEU A 4 10.10 8.00 16.94
CA LEU A 4 9.10 7.55 15.96
C LEU A 4 9.75 6.50 15.04
N PRO A 5 9.07 5.40 14.75
CA PRO A 5 9.58 4.43 13.80
C PRO A 5 9.51 4.99 12.38
N PHE A 6 10.64 4.97 11.68
CA PHE A 6 10.73 5.37 10.27
C PHE A 6 11.03 4.14 9.41
N ALA A 7 10.46 4.15 8.20
CA ALA A 7 10.79 3.22 7.14
C ALA A 7 11.21 3.98 5.90
N LEU A 8 12.11 3.41 5.10
CA LEU A 8 12.46 3.94 3.79
C LEU A 8 11.59 3.29 2.73
N ASN A 9 10.89 4.11 1.94
CA ASN A 9 10.15 3.63 0.76
C ASN A 9 11.12 3.51 -0.42
N HIS A 10 11.01 2.43 -1.19
CA HIS A 10 11.90 2.15 -2.33
C HIS A 10 11.81 3.24 -3.43
N MET A 11 10.71 4.00 -3.47
CA MET A 11 10.59 5.16 -4.36
C MET A 11 11.61 6.27 -4.06
N ALA A 12 12.19 6.31 -2.87
CA ALA A 12 13.27 7.26 -2.55
C ALA A 12 14.59 6.96 -3.30
N ALA A 13 14.75 5.74 -3.81
CA ALA A 13 15.91 5.32 -4.60
C ALA A 13 15.51 4.28 -5.67
N PRO A 14 14.62 4.65 -6.63
CA PRO A 14 13.93 3.70 -7.51
C PRO A 14 14.85 2.93 -8.47
N GLY A 15 16.04 3.44 -8.72
CA GLY A 15 17.04 2.78 -9.59
C GLY A 15 17.93 1.77 -8.87
N LEU A 16 17.79 1.58 -7.55
CA LEU A 16 18.60 0.60 -6.81
C LEU A 16 17.93 -0.77 -6.81
N PRO A 17 18.68 -1.85 -7.04
CA PRO A 17 18.19 -3.19 -6.74
C PRO A 17 18.02 -3.38 -5.23
N LEU A 18 17.18 -4.35 -4.81
CA LEU A 18 16.77 -4.50 -3.40
C LEU A 18 17.93 -4.66 -2.42
N ASP A 19 18.97 -5.41 -2.78
CA ASP A 19 20.16 -5.58 -1.92
C ASP A 19 20.87 -4.25 -1.63
N ARG A 20 21.00 -3.40 -2.64
CA ARG A 20 21.58 -2.04 -2.53
C ARG A 20 20.65 -1.08 -1.79
N PHE A 21 19.34 -1.21 -2.01
CA PHE A 21 18.35 -0.43 -1.29
C PHE A 21 18.35 -0.77 0.21
N PHE A 22 18.43 -2.04 0.58
CA PHE A 22 18.54 -2.46 2.00
C PHE A 22 19.84 -1.97 2.62
N ALA A 23 20.96 -2.02 1.88
CA ALA A 23 22.24 -1.48 2.34
C ALA A 23 22.17 0.04 2.57
N LEU A 24 21.49 0.78 1.69
CA LEU A 24 21.25 2.21 1.85
C LEU A 24 20.42 2.51 3.11
N ALA A 25 19.30 1.80 3.33
CA ALA A 25 18.49 1.95 4.53
C ALA A 25 19.32 1.74 5.80
N LYS A 26 20.14 0.69 5.82
CA LYS A 26 21.06 0.39 6.93
C LYS A 26 22.06 1.52 7.16
N ALA A 27 22.67 2.05 6.11
CA ALA A 27 23.63 3.16 6.20
C ALA A 27 23.01 4.44 6.77
N LEU A 28 21.68 4.63 6.53
CA LEU A 28 20.90 5.73 7.09
C LEU A 28 20.42 5.45 8.55
N GLY A 29 20.71 4.28 9.10
CA GLY A 29 20.25 3.88 10.43
C GLY A 29 18.74 3.56 10.47
N ILE A 30 18.14 3.24 9.33
CA ILE A 30 16.73 2.87 9.19
C ILE A 30 16.64 1.35 9.13
N GLY A 31 15.87 0.74 10.04
CA GLY A 31 15.71 -0.72 10.14
C GLY A 31 14.45 -1.28 9.47
N SER A 32 13.66 -0.42 8.81
CA SER A 32 12.40 -0.84 8.17
C SER A 32 12.29 -0.26 6.76
N VAL A 33 11.69 -1.01 5.86
CA VAL A 33 11.53 -0.62 4.45
C VAL A 33 10.15 -0.97 3.93
N GLU A 34 9.66 -0.18 2.99
CA GLU A 34 8.58 -0.53 2.08
C GLU A 34 9.17 -0.83 0.71
N ILE A 35 8.90 -2.00 0.17
CA ILE A 35 9.36 -2.40 -1.18
C ILE A 35 8.23 -2.21 -2.19
N ARG A 36 8.59 -2.03 -3.48
CA ARG A 36 7.64 -1.71 -4.55
C ARG A 36 7.69 -2.74 -5.66
N ASN A 37 6.51 -3.05 -6.22
CA ASN A 37 6.36 -3.94 -7.36
C ASN A 37 6.14 -3.22 -8.70
N ASP A 38 6.19 -1.89 -8.72
CA ASP A 38 5.98 -1.05 -9.90
C ASP A 38 7.27 -0.35 -10.39
N LEU A 39 8.41 -0.68 -9.80
CA LEU A 39 9.71 -0.18 -10.24
C LEU A 39 10.32 -1.12 -11.28
N ALA A 40 10.99 -0.57 -12.29
CA ALA A 40 11.69 -1.36 -13.31
C ALA A 40 12.76 -2.28 -12.67
N GLY A 41 12.75 -3.56 -13.05
CA GLY A 41 13.69 -4.55 -12.53
C GLY A 41 13.48 -4.91 -11.06
N ASN A 42 12.26 -4.70 -10.53
CA ASN A 42 11.96 -5.08 -9.15
C ASN A 42 11.87 -6.61 -8.99
N ALA A 43 12.32 -7.07 -7.84
CA ALA A 43 12.42 -8.49 -7.53
C ALA A 43 11.06 -9.22 -7.46
N ILE A 44 9.95 -8.51 -7.27
CA ILE A 44 8.61 -9.11 -7.13
C ILE A 44 8.07 -9.57 -8.49
N LEU A 45 8.35 -8.80 -9.56
CA LEU A 45 7.85 -9.07 -10.91
C LEU A 45 8.86 -9.75 -11.84
N ASP A 46 10.15 -9.76 -11.49
CA ASP A 46 11.21 -10.37 -12.32
C ASP A 46 11.37 -11.88 -12.12
N GLY A 47 10.56 -12.46 -11.23
CA GLY A 47 10.59 -13.88 -10.89
C GLY A 47 11.55 -14.23 -9.75
N THR A 48 12.14 -13.25 -9.05
CA THR A 48 12.97 -13.50 -7.87
C THR A 48 12.12 -14.16 -6.77
N PRO A 49 12.51 -15.32 -6.25
CA PRO A 49 11.77 -15.99 -5.19
C PRO A 49 11.64 -15.12 -3.92
N ALA A 50 10.45 -15.09 -3.31
CA ALA A 50 10.18 -14.33 -2.10
C ALA A 50 11.16 -14.67 -0.95
N ALA A 51 11.59 -15.95 -0.87
CA ALA A 51 12.58 -16.41 0.11
C ALA A 51 13.95 -15.74 -0.06
N GLU A 52 14.37 -15.41 -1.28
CA GLU A 52 15.62 -14.69 -1.54
C GLU A 52 15.52 -13.24 -1.07
N VAL A 53 14.40 -12.59 -1.31
CA VAL A 53 14.13 -11.23 -0.82
C VAL A 53 14.13 -11.20 0.71
N LYS A 54 13.48 -12.20 1.34
CA LYS A 54 13.51 -12.37 2.80
C LYS A 54 14.93 -12.53 3.34
N ALA A 55 15.71 -13.40 2.72
CA ALA A 55 17.09 -13.64 3.12
C ALA A 55 17.96 -12.39 2.97
N ALA A 56 17.81 -11.65 1.86
CA ALA A 56 18.52 -10.39 1.63
C ALA A 56 18.16 -9.32 2.67
N ALA A 57 16.89 -9.18 3.01
CA ALA A 57 16.42 -8.27 4.05
C ALA A 57 17.01 -8.65 5.43
N GLN A 58 16.94 -9.94 5.79
CA GLN A 58 17.47 -10.45 7.06
C GLN A 58 18.98 -10.24 7.17
N ALA A 59 19.75 -10.48 6.10
CA ALA A 59 21.20 -10.27 6.06
C ALA A 59 21.61 -8.81 6.36
N GLN A 60 20.74 -7.86 6.06
CA GLN A 60 20.95 -6.44 6.37
C GLN A 60 20.27 -5.99 7.67
N GLY A 61 19.51 -6.88 8.34
CA GLY A 61 18.73 -6.55 9.53
C GLY A 61 17.51 -5.68 9.23
N MET A 62 16.95 -5.78 8.03
CA MET A 62 15.77 -5.03 7.59
C MET A 62 14.48 -5.76 7.91
N THR A 63 13.45 -5.00 8.29
CA THR A 63 12.06 -5.44 8.34
C THR A 63 11.34 -4.87 7.13
N ILE A 64 10.72 -5.73 6.32
CA ILE A 64 9.82 -5.31 5.24
C ILE A 64 8.46 -5.04 5.88
N ILE A 65 8.07 -3.76 5.97
CA ILE A 65 6.79 -3.39 6.60
C ILE A 65 5.62 -3.54 5.64
N SER A 66 5.83 -3.32 4.35
CA SER A 66 4.79 -3.40 3.33
C SER A 66 5.36 -3.65 1.94
N ILE A 67 4.49 -4.17 1.06
CA ILE A 67 4.66 -4.13 -0.39
C ILE A 67 3.69 -3.09 -0.95
N ASN A 68 4.15 -2.19 -1.79
CA ASN A 68 3.36 -1.21 -2.52
C ASN A 68 3.40 -1.56 -4.03
N ALA A 69 2.30 -2.02 -4.71
CA ALA A 69 0.97 -2.21 -4.18
C ALA A 69 0.14 -3.19 -5.04
N LEU A 70 -1.01 -3.64 -4.52
CA LEU A 70 -2.07 -4.18 -5.37
C LEU A 70 -2.79 -3.01 -6.04
N GLN A 71 -2.48 -2.76 -7.29
CA GLN A 71 -3.05 -1.68 -8.08
C GLN A 71 -4.50 -1.98 -8.45
N ARG A 72 -5.35 -0.94 -8.53
CA ARG A 72 -6.75 -1.05 -8.95
C ARG A 72 -7.55 -2.05 -8.10
N PHE A 73 -7.26 -2.14 -6.80
CA PHE A 73 -7.81 -3.19 -5.94
C PHE A 73 -9.36 -3.20 -5.91
N ASN A 74 -10.00 -2.03 -6.06
CA ASN A 74 -11.45 -1.88 -6.04
C ASN A 74 -12.14 -2.06 -7.41
N GLU A 75 -11.41 -2.46 -8.44
CA GLU A 75 -11.92 -3.00 -9.69
C GLU A 75 -11.88 -4.55 -9.63
N TRP A 76 -12.74 -5.11 -8.79
CA TRP A 76 -12.67 -6.53 -8.49
C TRP A 76 -13.20 -7.41 -9.62
N ASN A 77 -12.36 -8.31 -10.10
CA ASN A 77 -12.65 -9.30 -11.13
C ASN A 77 -11.68 -10.50 -10.99
N ASP A 78 -11.79 -11.50 -11.87
CA ASP A 78 -10.96 -12.72 -11.79
C ASP A 78 -9.46 -12.43 -11.94
N ILE A 79 -9.09 -11.46 -12.78
CA ILE A 79 -7.70 -11.03 -12.95
C ILE A 79 -7.18 -10.43 -11.65
N ARG A 80 -7.93 -9.49 -11.07
CA ARG A 80 -7.55 -8.85 -9.81
C ARG A 80 -7.50 -9.84 -8.64
N ALA A 81 -8.42 -10.82 -8.64
CA ALA A 81 -8.40 -11.89 -7.65
C ALA A 81 -7.15 -12.78 -7.77
N SER A 82 -6.67 -13.04 -8.98
CA SER A 82 -5.42 -13.79 -9.19
C SER A 82 -4.20 -12.99 -8.72
N GLU A 83 -4.09 -11.73 -9.17
CA GLU A 83 -2.99 -10.84 -8.75
C GLU A 83 -2.95 -10.66 -7.23
N ALA A 84 -4.11 -10.54 -6.59
CA ALA A 84 -4.20 -10.43 -5.14
C ALA A 84 -3.66 -11.69 -4.45
N ARG A 85 -4.04 -12.90 -4.91
CA ARG A 85 -3.52 -14.16 -4.35
C ARG A 85 -2.01 -14.25 -4.45
N ASP A 86 -1.49 -13.98 -5.64
CA ASP A 86 -0.05 -14.08 -5.91
C ASP A 86 0.75 -13.08 -5.06
N LEU A 87 0.27 -11.83 -4.98
CA LEU A 87 0.96 -10.78 -4.25
C LEU A 87 0.85 -10.95 -2.73
N ILE A 88 -0.30 -11.43 -2.21
CA ILE A 88 -0.46 -11.76 -0.79
C ILE A 88 0.43 -12.94 -0.39
N ALA A 89 0.51 -13.99 -1.22
CA ALA A 89 1.42 -15.11 -1.00
C ALA A 89 2.88 -14.63 -0.99
N TYR A 90 3.27 -13.83 -1.96
CA TYR A 90 4.61 -13.27 -2.01
C TYR A 90 4.94 -12.41 -0.79
N ALA A 91 3.99 -11.57 -0.35
CA ALA A 91 4.15 -10.74 0.85
C ALA A 91 4.36 -11.59 2.10
N HIS A 92 3.55 -12.63 2.28
CA HIS A 92 3.71 -13.58 3.38
C HIS A 92 5.10 -14.26 3.35
N ASP A 93 5.49 -14.79 2.20
CA ASP A 93 6.73 -15.57 2.05
C ASP A 93 7.99 -14.71 2.18
N CYS A 94 7.98 -13.47 1.70
CA CYS A 94 9.10 -12.54 1.90
C CYS A 94 9.14 -11.92 3.31
N GLY A 95 8.11 -12.15 4.13
CA GLY A 95 8.02 -11.66 5.51
C GLY A 95 7.57 -10.21 5.62
N ALA A 96 6.90 -9.67 4.60
CA ALA A 96 6.22 -8.38 4.69
C ALA A 96 5.03 -8.48 5.66
N ARG A 97 4.71 -7.36 6.31
CA ARG A 97 3.61 -7.30 7.30
C ARG A 97 2.29 -6.84 6.70
N ALA A 98 2.37 -6.10 5.60
CA ALA A 98 1.21 -5.47 4.98
C ALA A 98 1.35 -5.39 3.46
N LEU A 99 0.21 -5.18 2.81
CA LEU A 99 0.08 -4.92 1.38
C LEU A 99 -0.72 -3.63 1.18
N VAL A 100 -0.15 -2.67 0.46
CA VAL A 100 -0.84 -1.43 0.10
C VAL A 100 -1.85 -1.72 -1.01
N LEU A 101 -3.05 -1.17 -0.88
CA LEU A 101 -4.18 -1.34 -1.79
C LEU A 101 -4.48 0.01 -2.45
N VAL A 102 -4.08 0.14 -3.71
CA VAL A 102 -4.23 1.38 -4.49
C VAL A 102 -5.49 1.29 -5.35
N PRO A 103 -6.42 2.26 -5.25
CA PRO A 103 -7.67 2.24 -6.01
C PRO A 103 -7.48 2.59 -7.49
N VAL A 104 -8.54 2.40 -8.27
CA VAL A 104 -8.61 2.86 -9.66
C VAL A 104 -8.42 4.36 -9.73
N ASN A 105 -7.52 4.81 -10.62
CA ASN A 105 -7.06 6.19 -10.70
C ASN A 105 -7.00 6.74 -12.14
N ASP A 106 -7.83 6.21 -13.03
CA ASP A 106 -7.91 6.59 -14.45
C ASP A 106 -9.24 7.25 -14.84
N GLY A 107 -10.07 7.58 -13.87
CA GLY A 107 -11.38 8.18 -14.09
C GLY A 107 -12.53 7.18 -14.23
N SER A 108 -12.26 5.87 -14.30
CA SER A 108 -13.30 4.84 -14.32
C SER A 108 -13.81 4.49 -12.91
N GLY A 109 -15.00 3.87 -12.82
CA GLY A 109 -15.57 3.39 -11.55
C GLY A 109 -15.86 4.48 -10.51
N ARG A 110 -16.11 5.72 -10.94
CA ARG A 110 -16.29 6.90 -10.09
C ARG A 110 -17.73 7.26 -9.80
N ALA A 111 -18.68 6.67 -10.51
CA ALA A 111 -20.08 7.00 -10.33
C ALA A 111 -20.50 6.77 -8.87
N ASP A 112 -21.34 7.68 -8.36
CA ASP A 112 -21.84 7.56 -7.01
C ASP A 112 -22.68 6.29 -6.87
N GLY A 113 -22.57 5.60 -5.73
CA GLY A 113 -23.14 4.27 -5.55
C GLY A 113 -22.28 3.14 -6.15
N GLU A 114 -21.78 3.29 -7.37
CA GLU A 114 -20.89 2.30 -8.00
C GLU A 114 -19.55 2.19 -7.25
N ARG A 115 -18.88 3.32 -7.01
CA ARG A 115 -17.58 3.32 -6.31
C ARG A 115 -17.67 2.77 -4.89
N GLN A 116 -18.76 3.05 -4.16
CA GLN A 116 -18.99 2.50 -2.83
C GLN A 116 -19.26 0.98 -2.88
N ALA A 117 -20.01 0.51 -3.87
CA ALA A 117 -20.28 -0.91 -4.07
C ALA A 117 -19.00 -1.67 -4.47
N ASN A 118 -18.20 -1.11 -5.38
CA ASN A 118 -16.93 -1.68 -5.83
C ASN A 118 -15.92 -1.80 -4.68
N LEU A 119 -15.79 -0.76 -3.85
CA LEU A 119 -14.96 -0.78 -2.66
C LEU A 119 -15.35 -1.92 -1.71
N ARG A 120 -16.64 -2.02 -1.35
CA ARG A 120 -17.13 -3.06 -0.44
C ARG A 120 -16.98 -4.47 -1.01
N THR A 121 -17.17 -4.63 -2.32
CA THR A 121 -16.97 -5.90 -3.01
C THR A 121 -15.52 -6.36 -2.91
N ALA A 122 -14.58 -5.47 -3.18
CA ALA A 122 -13.15 -5.76 -3.09
C ALA A 122 -12.70 -6.07 -1.64
N LEU A 123 -13.15 -5.28 -0.66
CA LEU A 123 -12.81 -5.51 0.75
C LEU A 123 -13.34 -6.87 1.24
N LYS A 124 -14.58 -7.25 0.87
CA LYS A 124 -15.16 -8.57 1.22
C LYS A 124 -14.38 -9.73 0.61
N ALA A 125 -13.89 -9.57 -0.61
CA ALA A 125 -13.14 -10.61 -1.30
C ALA A 125 -11.69 -10.73 -0.77
N LEU A 126 -11.04 -9.61 -0.47
CA LEU A 126 -9.67 -9.56 0.03
C LEU A 126 -9.55 -10.00 1.49
N GLN A 127 -10.57 -9.72 2.32
CA GLN A 127 -10.52 -9.98 3.76
C GLN A 127 -10.09 -11.41 4.12
N PRO A 128 -10.71 -12.48 3.59
CA PRO A 128 -10.32 -13.84 3.95
C PRO A 128 -8.91 -14.21 3.46
N MET A 129 -8.47 -13.67 2.31
CA MET A 129 -7.13 -13.92 1.77
C MET A 129 -6.05 -13.30 2.67
N LEU A 130 -6.24 -12.04 3.04
CA LEU A 130 -5.33 -11.29 3.90
C LEU A 130 -5.28 -11.88 5.32
N ALA A 131 -6.45 -12.18 5.90
CA ALA A 131 -6.54 -12.76 7.24
C ALA A 131 -5.87 -14.13 7.33
N GLN A 132 -6.06 -15.00 6.32
CA GLN A 132 -5.42 -16.30 6.24
C GLN A 132 -3.89 -16.19 6.16
N ALA A 133 -3.38 -15.21 5.42
CA ALA A 133 -1.95 -14.97 5.27
C ALA A 133 -1.34 -14.18 6.45
N GLY A 134 -2.15 -13.63 7.36
CA GLY A 134 -1.66 -12.76 8.43
C GLY A 134 -1.10 -11.42 7.92
N ILE A 135 -1.58 -10.95 6.76
CA ILE A 135 -1.16 -9.70 6.12
C ILE A 135 -2.23 -8.62 6.34
N ILE A 136 -1.81 -7.42 6.71
CA ILE A 136 -2.71 -6.26 6.83
C ILE A 136 -2.90 -5.62 5.44
N GLY A 137 -4.14 -5.39 5.04
CA GLY A 137 -4.48 -4.57 3.89
C GLY A 137 -4.42 -3.08 4.23
N LEU A 138 -3.53 -2.34 3.61
CA LEU A 138 -3.37 -0.90 3.81
C LEU A 138 -4.09 -0.15 2.67
N VAL A 139 -5.31 0.28 2.92
CA VAL A 139 -6.10 1.03 1.91
C VAL A 139 -5.54 2.44 1.80
N GLU A 140 -5.11 2.83 0.59
CA GLU A 140 -4.55 4.15 0.30
C GLU A 140 -5.48 4.97 -0.60
N PRO A 141 -6.37 5.80 -0.04
CA PRO A 141 -7.15 6.73 -0.83
C PRO A 141 -6.23 7.76 -1.50
N LEU A 142 -6.35 7.89 -2.83
CA LEU A 142 -5.57 8.86 -3.59
C LEU A 142 -6.37 10.15 -3.77
N GLY A 143 -5.84 11.29 -3.38
CA GLY A 143 -6.53 12.56 -3.36
C GLY A 143 -6.89 13.18 -4.72
N PHE A 144 -6.60 12.49 -5.82
CA PHE A 144 -6.91 12.99 -7.18
C PHE A 144 -8.41 12.95 -7.47
N SER A 145 -8.90 13.96 -8.17
CA SER A 145 -10.32 14.04 -8.59
C SER A 145 -10.75 12.92 -9.54
N VAL A 146 -9.81 12.27 -10.22
CA VAL A 146 -10.06 11.13 -11.12
C VAL A 146 -10.07 9.78 -10.39
N CYS A 147 -9.66 9.74 -9.13
CA CYS A 147 -9.59 8.52 -8.34
C CYS A 147 -11.00 8.04 -7.94
N SER A 148 -11.22 6.74 -7.99
CA SER A 148 -12.48 6.11 -7.57
C SER A 148 -12.63 6.03 -6.04
N LEU A 149 -11.55 6.26 -5.29
CA LEU A 149 -11.55 6.35 -3.83
C LEU A 149 -10.57 7.46 -3.43
N SER A 150 -11.05 8.68 -3.29
CA SER A 150 -10.24 9.85 -2.92
C SER A 150 -10.38 10.23 -1.45
N SER A 151 -11.39 9.70 -0.75
CA SER A 151 -11.71 10.04 0.64
C SER A 151 -11.31 8.93 1.61
N LYS A 152 -10.56 9.28 2.65
CA LYS A 152 -10.29 8.36 3.78
C LYS A 152 -11.54 8.07 4.59
N ARG A 153 -12.45 9.05 4.71
CA ARG A 153 -13.75 8.85 5.36
C ARG A 153 -14.51 7.71 4.71
N GLU A 154 -14.61 7.71 3.37
CA GLU A 154 -15.33 6.68 2.62
C GLU A 154 -14.72 5.28 2.83
N ALA A 155 -13.39 5.20 2.87
CA ALA A 155 -12.69 3.96 3.20
C ALA A 155 -12.92 3.53 4.65
N ALA A 156 -12.85 4.46 5.61
CA ALA A 156 -13.07 4.19 7.03
C ALA A 156 -14.48 3.69 7.32
N GLU A 157 -15.50 4.34 6.72
CA GLU A 157 -16.90 3.93 6.82
C GLU A 157 -17.09 2.52 6.28
N ALA A 158 -16.55 2.21 5.07
CA ALA A 158 -16.68 0.88 4.49
C ALA A 158 -16.02 -0.21 5.34
N ILE A 159 -14.81 0.05 5.86
CA ILE A 159 -14.10 -0.90 6.74
C ILE A 159 -14.88 -1.10 8.05
N GLY A 160 -15.37 -0.02 8.66
CA GLY A 160 -16.13 -0.07 9.91
C GLY A 160 -17.46 -0.79 9.77
N GLU A 161 -18.26 -0.48 8.75
CA GLU A 161 -19.54 -1.14 8.46
C GLU A 161 -19.39 -2.64 8.22
N LEU A 162 -18.28 -3.08 7.61
CA LEU A 162 -18.00 -4.48 7.36
C LEU A 162 -17.40 -5.20 8.59
N GLY A 163 -16.99 -4.47 9.62
CA GLY A 163 -16.36 -5.04 10.80
C GLY A 163 -14.94 -5.56 10.53
N PHE A 164 -14.22 -5.00 9.55
CA PHE A 164 -12.92 -5.52 9.06
C PHE A 164 -11.71 -4.76 9.61
N THR A 165 -11.85 -4.05 10.72
CA THR A 165 -10.78 -3.24 11.31
C THR A 165 -9.55 -4.05 11.75
N ASP A 166 -9.67 -5.36 11.96
CA ASP A 166 -8.53 -6.23 12.27
C ASP A 166 -7.70 -6.60 11.04
N THR A 167 -8.30 -6.53 9.84
CA THR A 167 -7.65 -6.91 8.58
C THR A 167 -7.20 -5.70 7.77
N PHE A 168 -7.95 -4.58 7.85
CA PHE A 168 -7.66 -3.39 7.07
C PHE A 168 -7.30 -2.19 7.95
N ARG A 169 -6.36 -1.39 7.45
CA ARG A 169 -5.98 -0.09 7.98
C ARG A 169 -5.89 0.91 6.82
N LEU A 170 -5.80 2.18 7.14
CA LEU A 170 -5.59 3.25 6.16
C LEU A 170 -4.11 3.56 6.00
N VAL A 171 -3.72 3.94 4.80
CA VAL A 171 -2.54 4.78 4.57
C VAL A 171 -2.96 6.24 4.69
N HIS A 172 -2.26 6.99 5.52
CA HIS A 172 -2.31 8.45 5.52
C HIS A 172 -1.11 8.97 4.72
N ASP A 173 -1.29 9.20 3.42
CA ASP A 173 -0.30 9.91 2.62
C ASP A 173 -0.54 11.42 2.73
N THR A 174 0.49 12.18 3.12
CA THR A 174 0.40 13.64 3.34
C THR A 174 0.08 14.41 2.07
N PHE A 175 0.55 13.93 0.92
CA PHE A 175 0.25 14.51 -0.39
C PHE A 175 -1.20 14.25 -0.80
N HIS A 176 -1.64 12.99 -0.76
CA HIS A 176 -3.01 12.63 -1.13
C HIS A 176 -4.04 13.24 -0.19
N HIS A 177 -3.73 13.34 1.10
CA HIS A 177 -4.58 14.04 2.06
C HIS A 177 -4.74 15.52 1.74
N HIS A 178 -3.65 16.19 1.37
CA HIS A 178 -3.68 17.59 0.94
C HIS A 178 -4.55 17.78 -0.32
N LEU A 179 -4.40 16.92 -1.32
CA LEU A 179 -5.19 16.98 -2.55
C LEU A 179 -6.68 16.72 -2.31
N ALA A 180 -7.01 15.78 -1.44
CA ALA A 180 -8.40 15.46 -1.08
C ALA A 180 -9.10 16.61 -0.35
N GLY A 181 -8.35 17.49 0.32
CA GLY A 181 -8.89 18.57 1.12
C GLY A 181 -9.72 18.09 2.32
N GLU A 182 -9.49 16.86 2.80
CA GLU A 182 -10.21 16.30 3.94
C GLU A 182 -9.70 16.86 5.25
N PRO A 183 -10.57 17.26 6.19
CA PRO A 183 -10.15 17.72 7.52
C PRO A 183 -9.81 16.58 8.47
N GLU A 184 -10.29 15.34 8.22
CA GLU A 184 -10.18 14.23 9.16
C GLU A 184 -8.97 13.35 8.90
N LEU A 185 -8.29 12.92 9.99
CA LEU A 185 -7.04 12.17 9.91
C LEU A 185 -7.20 10.67 10.15
N PHE A 186 -8.22 10.23 10.88
CA PHE A 186 -8.49 8.82 11.25
C PHE A 186 -7.30 8.10 11.90
N PRO A 187 -6.69 8.66 12.98
CA PRO A 187 -5.46 8.11 13.55
C PRO A 187 -5.64 6.67 14.06
N ASP A 188 -6.79 6.33 14.64
CA ASP A 188 -7.06 5.00 15.22
C ASP A 188 -7.16 3.90 14.15
N LEU A 189 -7.47 4.26 12.90
CA LEU A 189 -7.54 3.35 11.77
C LEU A 189 -6.29 3.42 10.87
N THR A 190 -5.42 4.41 11.06
CA THR A 190 -4.19 4.57 10.26
C THR A 190 -3.15 3.52 10.66
N GLY A 191 -2.71 2.71 9.69
CA GLY A 191 -1.67 1.71 9.85
C GLY A 191 -0.30 2.14 9.34
N LEU A 192 -0.28 3.07 8.39
CA LEU A 192 0.95 3.59 7.79
C LEU A 192 0.78 5.07 7.43
N VAL A 193 1.86 5.84 7.59
CA VAL A 193 1.93 7.23 7.12
C VAL A 193 2.98 7.32 6.03
N HIS A 194 2.58 7.73 4.83
CA HIS A 194 3.49 8.16 3.78
C HIS A 194 3.74 9.66 3.92
N ILE A 195 5.02 10.03 3.97
CA ILE A 195 5.42 11.43 3.99
C ILE A 195 5.97 11.79 2.63
N SER A 196 5.20 12.56 1.90
CA SER A 196 5.55 13.10 0.60
C SER A 196 5.22 14.58 0.53
N GLY A 197 5.92 15.32 -0.31
CA GLY A 197 5.73 16.76 -0.49
C GLY A 197 5.44 17.09 -1.95
N VAL A 198 4.79 18.23 -2.17
CA VAL A 198 4.50 18.76 -3.49
C VAL A 198 4.99 20.20 -3.56
N SER A 199 5.79 20.49 -4.56
CA SER A 199 6.25 21.84 -4.88
C SER A 199 5.54 22.44 -6.11
N ASP A 200 4.84 21.61 -6.88
CA ASP A 200 4.09 22.04 -8.06
C ASP A 200 2.65 22.42 -7.67
N PRO A 201 2.18 23.62 -7.99
CA PRO A 201 0.80 24.05 -7.71
C PRO A 201 -0.23 23.34 -8.59
N VAL A 202 0.18 22.73 -9.71
CA VAL A 202 -0.69 21.99 -10.64
C VAL A 202 -0.27 20.53 -10.68
N VAL A 203 -0.90 19.72 -9.84
CA VAL A 203 -0.61 18.29 -9.74
C VAL A 203 -1.60 17.50 -10.58
N THR A 204 -1.08 16.69 -11.49
CA THR A 204 -1.84 15.76 -12.31
C THR A 204 -1.35 14.33 -12.09
N VAL A 205 -2.24 13.36 -12.38
CA VAL A 205 -1.82 11.94 -12.48
C VAL A 205 -0.93 11.81 -13.71
N ALA A 206 0.26 11.24 -13.52
CA ALA A 206 1.21 10.99 -14.62
C ALA A 206 0.82 9.74 -15.41
#